data_3d168e599dd9cc5cd285c818fe7a2e17
#
_entry.id   3d168e599dd9cc5cd285c818fe7a2e17
#
_cell.length_a   1.000
_cell.length_b   1.000
_cell.length_c   1.000
_cell.angle_alpha   90.00
_cell.angle_beta   90.00
_cell.angle_gamma   90.00
#
_symmetry.space_group_name_H-M   'P 1'
#
loop_
_entity.id
_entity.type
_entity.pdbx_description
1 polymer ?
#
loop_
_entity_poly.entity_id
_entity_poly.type
_entity_poly.pdbx_seq_one_letter_code
_entity_poly.pdbx_strand_id
1 'polypeptide(L)'
;MTRLNRRQLLHGGVLAGTVAAQTGSVAMTPQPKDAGASVSGYDYARPGFKQGSRMVFQGDSITDMKWGRNEKDRNHYLGHSYVYLIAARLGVDLPNAGLDVYNRGMSGHKVSDLRGRWQADAIDLKPDVLSILVGVNDVGRNLNGVDVPRWEEDYRFMLDASRAANPALRLVLLDPFVLASGRLSTASAYDPWRRQVDRLIPVVTRLATEFDAVHIRTQQVFDDAAMAVSPEHWIWDGVHPLPQGHELIARDWIRDVGARWPA
;
A
#
# COMPACT_ATOMS: atom_id res chain seq x y z
N MET A 1 44.16 40.73 38.39
CA MET A 1 44.50 42.16 38.42
C MET A 1 44.30 42.61 36.96
N THR A 2 43.35 43.38 36.52
CA THR A 2 42.93 44.71 36.83
C THR A 2 41.51 44.91 36.32
N ARG A 3 40.66 45.47 37.13
CA ARG A 3 39.30 45.91 36.81
C ARG A 3 39.34 47.08 35.86
N LEU A 4 38.38 47.12 34.89
CA LEU A 4 38.03 48.36 34.21
C LEU A 4 36.55 48.66 34.32
N ASN A 5 36.35 49.95 34.63
CA ASN A 5 35.24 50.59 35.28
C ASN A 5 34.17 51.05 34.28
N ARG A 6 32.95 51.13 34.75
CA ARG A 6 31.79 51.78 34.08
C ARG A 6 31.96 53.30 34.05
N ARG A 7 31.26 53.88 33.10
CA ARG A 7 30.81 55.26 32.89
C ARG A 7 31.57 56.07 31.84
N GLN A 8 30.85 56.26 30.74
CA GLN A 8 30.57 57.67 30.32
C GLN A 8 29.32 57.67 29.43
N LEU A 9 28.27 58.31 29.94
CA LEU A 9 27.15 58.90 29.23
C LEU A 9 27.68 60.18 28.52
N LEU A 10 27.11 60.48 27.34
CA LEU A 10 26.53 61.80 27.05
C LEU A 10 26.06 61.94 25.62
N HIS A 11 24.77 62.20 25.46
CA HIS A 11 24.06 63.15 24.65
C HIS A 11 24.24 63.20 23.12
N GLY A 12 23.11 63.02 22.44
CA GLY A 12 22.94 63.43 21.06
C GLY A 12 21.66 63.03 20.40
N GLY A 13 20.67 63.90 20.39
CA GLY A 13 19.76 64.05 19.28
C GLY A 13 18.59 63.10 19.12
N VAL A 14 17.44 63.47 19.70
CA VAL A 14 16.14 62.96 19.28
C VAL A 14 15.79 63.51 17.90
N LEU A 15 15.76 62.66 16.89
CA LEU A 15 15.04 62.91 15.64
C LEU A 15 13.86 61.92 15.63
N ALA A 16 12.68 62.43 15.89
CA ALA A 16 11.43 61.73 15.74
C ALA A 16 11.15 61.53 14.26
N GLY A 17 11.56 60.37 13.75
CA GLY A 17 11.12 59.85 12.47
C GLY A 17 9.85 59.00 12.69
N THR A 18 8.72 59.54 12.29
CA THR A 18 7.46 58.77 12.17
C THR A 18 7.63 57.69 11.11
N VAL A 19 7.92 56.49 11.54
CA VAL A 19 7.81 55.32 10.67
C VAL A 19 6.34 55.01 10.52
N ALA A 20 5.76 55.42 9.40
CA ALA A 20 4.45 54.93 9.00
C ALA A 20 4.55 53.41 8.81
N ALA A 21 3.93 52.66 9.70
CA ALA A 21 3.73 51.21 9.51
C ALA A 21 2.83 51.03 8.29
N GLN A 22 3.44 50.79 7.13
CA GLN A 22 2.69 50.22 6.02
C GLN A 22 2.33 48.79 6.41
N THR A 23 1.11 48.60 6.90
CA THR A 23 0.43 47.28 6.93
C THR A 23 0.17 46.90 5.47
N GLY A 24 1.20 46.42 4.80
CA GLY A 24 1.06 45.72 3.54
C GLY A 24 0.27 44.44 3.82
N SER A 25 -1.02 44.50 3.59
CA SER A 25 -1.83 43.29 3.39
C SER A 25 -1.16 42.52 2.27
N VAL A 26 -0.43 41.46 2.60
CA VAL A 26 0.00 40.46 1.63
C VAL A 26 -1.30 39.82 1.14
N ALA A 27 -1.83 40.36 0.05
CA ALA A 27 -2.90 39.71 -0.68
C ALA A 27 -2.35 38.34 -1.04
N MET A 28 -2.84 37.31 -0.38
CA MET A 28 -2.67 35.91 -0.83
C MET A 28 -3.20 35.89 -2.26
N THR A 29 -2.29 35.83 -3.21
CA THR A 29 -2.65 35.53 -4.59
C THR A 29 -3.43 34.26 -4.57
N PRO A 30 -4.69 34.21 -5.07
CA PRO A 30 -5.41 32.95 -5.18
C PRO A 30 -4.53 31.99 -5.96
N GLN A 31 -4.18 30.87 -5.36
CA GLN A 31 -3.55 29.79 -6.10
C GLN A 31 -4.48 29.45 -7.27
N PRO A 32 -3.96 29.31 -8.49
CA PRO A 32 -4.77 28.93 -9.62
C PRO A 32 -5.54 27.66 -9.25
N LYS A 33 -6.86 27.65 -9.46
CA LYS A 33 -7.71 26.48 -9.27
C LYS A 33 -7.34 25.31 -10.20
N ASP A 34 -6.43 25.54 -11.12
CA ASP A 34 -5.86 24.57 -12.07
C ASP A 34 -4.52 23.97 -11.63
N ALA A 35 -4.13 24.15 -10.39
CA ALA A 35 -3.06 23.35 -9.78
C ALA A 35 -3.50 21.90 -9.50
N GLY A 36 -4.52 21.46 -10.17
CA GLY A 36 -4.84 20.04 -10.38
C GLY A 36 -4.06 19.44 -11.53
N ALA A 37 -2.79 19.78 -11.69
CA ALA A 37 -1.88 18.87 -12.35
C ALA A 37 -1.88 17.61 -11.47
N SER A 38 -2.71 16.63 -11.83
CA SER A 38 -2.68 15.31 -11.21
C SER A 38 -1.23 14.88 -11.21
N VAL A 39 -0.66 14.65 -10.04
CA VAL A 39 0.64 13.98 -9.96
C VAL A 39 0.46 12.71 -10.76
N SER A 40 1.23 12.55 -11.84
CA SER A 40 1.11 11.42 -12.75
C SER A 40 0.98 10.12 -11.96
N GLY A 41 -0.10 9.38 -12.19
CA GLY A 41 -0.40 8.13 -11.47
C GLY A 41 -1.41 8.24 -10.32
N TYR A 42 -1.97 9.42 -10.04
CA TYR A 42 -3.09 9.59 -9.10
C TYR A 42 -4.38 10.07 -9.78
N ASP A 43 -4.48 9.85 -11.08
CA ASP A 43 -5.71 10.05 -11.84
C ASP A 43 -6.55 8.77 -11.75
N TYR A 44 -7.51 8.75 -10.82
CA TYR A 44 -8.42 7.62 -10.61
C TYR A 44 -9.80 8.08 -10.15
N ALA A 45 -10.81 7.28 -10.51
CA ALA A 45 -12.15 7.46 -9.96
C ALA A 45 -12.13 7.19 -8.44
N ARG A 46 -12.69 8.10 -7.64
CA ARG A 46 -12.76 7.89 -6.19
C ARG A 46 -13.61 6.66 -5.87
N PRO A 47 -13.11 5.73 -5.06
CA PRO A 47 -13.90 4.58 -4.65
C PRO A 47 -15.10 5.00 -3.78
N GLY A 48 -16.27 4.42 -4.05
CA GLY A 48 -17.47 4.58 -3.25
C GLY A 48 -17.50 3.59 -2.07
N PHE A 49 -17.06 4.03 -0.90
CA PHE A 49 -17.15 3.27 0.34
C PHE A 49 -18.27 3.83 1.24
N LYS A 50 -18.94 2.93 1.96
CA LYS A 50 -19.87 3.33 3.02
C LYS A 50 -19.10 3.98 4.18
N GLN A 51 -19.71 4.88 4.89
CA GLN A 51 -19.13 5.44 6.11
C GLN A 51 -18.80 4.32 7.10
N GLY A 52 -17.59 4.34 7.65
CA GLY A 52 -17.08 3.34 8.57
C GLY A 52 -16.71 2.00 7.91
N SER A 53 -16.62 1.93 6.57
CA SER A 53 -16.21 0.70 5.89
C SER A 53 -14.91 0.17 6.43
N ARG A 54 -14.91 -1.13 6.75
CA ARG A 54 -13.73 -1.85 7.24
C ARG A 54 -13.01 -2.54 6.11
N MET A 55 -11.71 -2.25 6.00
CA MET A 55 -10.82 -2.76 4.97
C MET A 55 -9.76 -3.64 5.62
N VAL A 56 -9.71 -4.92 5.25
CA VAL A 56 -8.73 -5.88 5.77
C VAL A 56 -7.78 -6.30 4.67
N PHE A 57 -6.47 -6.16 4.91
CA PHE A 57 -5.43 -6.57 3.98
C PHE A 57 -4.71 -7.79 4.53
N GLN A 58 -4.81 -8.91 3.82
CA GLN A 58 -4.18 -10.18 4.13
C GLN A 58 -2.99 -10.44 3.23
N GLY A 59 -1.98 -11.11 3.76
CA GLY A 59 -0.80 -11.46 2.97
C GLY A 59 0.40 -11.89 3.82
N ASP A 60 1.54 -11.85 3.17
CA ASP A 60 2.84 -12.21 3.73
C ASP A 60 3.68 -10.96 4.12
N SER A 61 5.03 -11.06 4.00
CA SER A 61 5.96 -9.96 4.33
C SER A 61 5.76 -8.71 3.49
N ILE A 62 5.27 -8.84 2.24
CA ILE A 62 5.02 -7.72 1.34
C ILE A 62 3.87 -6.86 1.88
N THR A 63 2.87 -7.48 2.49
CA THR A 63 1.76 -6.80 3.16
C THR A 63 2.14 -6.38 4.58
N ASP A 64 2.80 -7.24 5.34
CA ASP A 64 3.22 -7.04 6.74
C ASP A 64 4.03 -5.74 6.91
N MET A 65 5.18 -5.66 6.25
CA MET A 65 6.15 -4.56 6.38
C MET A 65 6.17 -3.95 7.79
N LYS A 66 6.27 -4.83 8.78
CA LYS A 66 6.39 -4.49 10.23
C LYS A 66 5.24 -3.64 10.77
N TRP A 67 3.98 -3.98 10.44
CA TRP A 67 2.87 -3.34 11.13
C TRP A 67 2.96 -3.57 12.66
N GLY A 68 2.51 -2.60 13.43
CA GLY A 68 2.85 -2.47 14.85
C GLY A 68 2.28 -3.51 15.81
N ARG A 69 1.48 -4.51 15.35
CA ARG A 69 0.81 -5.54 16.19
C ARG A 69 -0.06 -4.96 17.31
N ASN A 70 -0.26 -3.65 17.31
CA ASN A 70 -1.04 -2.91 18.29
C ASN A 70 -1.95 -1.91 17.57
N GLU A 71 -3.21 -2.24 17.41
CA GLU A 71 -4.21 -1.42 16.71
C GLU A 71 -4.50 -0.08 17.41
N LYS A 72 -4.12 0.05 18.68
CA LYS A 72 -4.22 1.31 19.44
C LYS A 72 -3.10 2.29 19.09
N ASP A 73 -1.98 1.80 18.54
CA ASP A 73 -0.89 2.65 18.06
C ASP A 73 -1.19 3.18 16.67
N ARG A 74 -1.89 4.30 16.61
CA ARG A 74 -2.37 4.90 15.36
C ARG A 74 -1.25 5.32 14.40
N ASN A 75 0.00 5.43 14.85
CA ASN A 75 1.12 5.84 14.03
C ASN A 75 1.81 4.66 13.31
N HIS A 76 1.85 3.47 13.94
CA HIS A 76 2.63 2.33 13.44
C HIS A 76 1.80 1.10 13.09
N TYR A 77 0.50 1.09 13.40
CA TYR A 77 -0.32 -0.12 13.28
C TYR A 77 -0.49 -0.65 11.84
N LEU A 78 -0.29 0.18 10.81
CA LEU A 78 -0.38 -0.23 9.40
C LEU A 78 0.97 -0.70 8.82
N GLY A 79 2.08 -0.49 9.51
CA GLY A 79 3.41 -0.72 8.94
C GLY A 79 3.76 0.31 7.86
N HIS A 80 4.57 -0.09 6.88
CA HIS A 80 5.03 0.81 5.81
C HIS A 80 4.95 0.20 4.41
N SER A 81 3.97 -0.70 4.20
CA SER A 81 3.68 -1.33 2.91
C SER A 81 2.73 -0.48 2.04
N TYR A 82 2.35 -1.05 0.90
CA TYR A 82 1.28 -0.51 0.05
C TYR A 82 -0.02 -0.27 0.84
N VAL A 83 -0.29 -1.02 1.90
CA VAL A 83 -1.46 -0.83 2.78
C VAL A 83 -1.45 0.54 3.43
N TYR A 84 -0.28 0.97 3.95
CA TYR A 84 -0.11 2.30 4.53
C TYR A 84 -0.35 3.40 3.48
N LEU A 85 0.16 3.23 2.26
CA LEU A 85 0.02 4.20 1.17
C LEU A 85 -1.44 4.31 0.72
N ILE A 86 -2.16 3.19 0.58
CA ILE A 86 -3.60 3.17 0.28
C ILE A 86 -4.38 3.90 1.38
N ALA A 87 -4.13 3.56 2.65
CA ALA A 87 -4.83 4.17 3.77
C ALA A 87 -4.56 5.68 3.86
N ALA A 88 -3.31 6.11 3.65
CA ALA A 88 -2.94 7.52 3.64
C ALA A 88 -3.65 8.29 2.52
N ARG A 89 -3.67 7.73 1.30
CA ARG A 89 -4.31 8.37 0.16
C ARG A 89 -5.83 8.45 0.32
N LEU A 90 -6.47 7.34 0.66
CA LEU A 90 -7.92 7.31 0.87
C LEU A 90 -8.34 8.20 2.06
N GLY A 91 -7.51 8.28 3.11
CA GLY A 91 -7.75 9.19 4.24
C GLY A 91 -7.75 10.67 3.85
N VAL A 92 -6.93 11.06 2.87
CA VAL A 92 -6.93 12.43 2.30
C VAL A 92 -8.12 12.66 1.38
N ASP A 93 -8.40 11.71 0.49
CA ASP A 93 -9.41 11.89 -0.55
C ASP A 93 -10.84 11.68 -0.05
N LEU A 94 -11.01 10.89 1.01
CA LEU A 94 -12.29 10.51 1.63
C LEU A 94 -12.31 10.80 3.14
N PRO A 95 -12.00 12.03 3.61
CA PRO A 95 -11.77 12.31 5.03
C PRO A 95 -13.01 12.04 5.90
N ASN A 96 -14.21 12.13 5.32
CA ASN A 96 -15.47 11.90 6.02
C ASN A 96 -15.95 10.45 5.95
N ALA A 97 -15.26 9.57 5.21
CA ALA A 97 -15.68 8.18 5.09
C ALA A 97 -15.42 7.36 6.36
N GLY A 98 -14.51 7.82 7.24
CA GLY A 98 -14.19 7.13 8.50
C GLY A 98 -13.73 5.69 8.28
N LEU A 99 -12.90 5.46 7.26
CA LEU A 99 -12.42 4.12 6.89
C LEU A 99 -11.62 3.49 8.02
N ASP A 100 -11.92 2.22 8.33
CA ASP A 100 -11.27 1.41 9.35
C ASP A 100 -10.35 0.38 8.68
N VAL A 101 -9.04 0.63 8.65
CA VAL A 101 -8.08 -0.13 7.86
C VAL A 101 -7.23 -1.04 8.75
N TYR A 102 -7.16 -2.33 8.40
CA TYR A 102 -6.39 -3.36 9.10
C TYR A 102 -5.34 -3.98 8.19
N ASN A 103 -4.08 -3.91 8.61
CA ASN A 103 -3.02 -4.74 8.04
C ASN A 103 -2.96 -6.06 8.84
N ARG A 104 -3.13 -7.18 8.15
CA ARG A 104 -3.04 -8.54 8.71
C ARG A 104 -1.99 -9.39 7.98
N GLY A 105 -1.03 -8.75 7.33
CA GLY A 105 0.14 -9.41 6.76
C GLY A 105 0.99 -10.08 7.84
N MET A 106 1.55 -11.25 7.52
CA MET A 106 2.46 -11.99 8.39
C MET A 106 3.65 -12.51 7.58
N SER A 107 4.84 -12.00 7.89
CA SER A 107 6.06 -12.34 7.16
C SER A 107 6.32 -13.84 7.10
N GLY A 108 6.63 -14.34 5.89
CA GLY A 108 6.93 -15.75 5.66
C GLY A 108 5.71 -16.66 5.47
N HIS A 109 4.49 -16.14 5.63
CA HIS A 109 3.26 -16.93 5.49
C HIS A 109 3.01 -17.34 4.04
N LYS A 110 2.50 -18.56 3.89
CA LYS A 110 1.98 -19.19 2.67
C LYS A 110 0.44 -19.15 2.68
N VAL A 111 -0.18 -19.55 1.58
CA VAL A 111 -1.63 -19.65 1.49
C VAL A 111 -2.22 -20.54 2.61
N SER A 112 -1.57 -21.66 2.92
CA SER A 112 -1.98 -22.58 4.00
C SER A 112 -1.90 -21.93 5.39
N ASP A 113 -0.93 -21.07 5.62
CA ASP A 113 -0.78 -20.35 6.90
C ASP A 113 -1.88 -19.29 7.05
N LEU A 114 -2.24 -18.59 5.97
CA LEU A 114 -3.38 -17.69 5.94
C LEU A 114 -4.68 -18.44 6.26
N ARG A 115 -4.93 -19.58 5.58
CA ARG A 115 -6.09 -20.44 5.86
C ARG A 115 -6.19 -20.81 7.34
N GLY A 116 -5.07 -21.17 7.97
CA GLY A 116 -5.02 -21.57 9.38
C GLY A 116 -5.43 -20.50 10.39
N ARG A 117 -5.32 -19.21 10.03
CA ARG A 117 -5.70 -18.06 10.88
C ARG A 117 -6.89 -17.26 10.34
N TRP A 118 -7.56 -17.77 9.31
CA TRP A 118 -8.54 -17.01 8.54
C TRP A 118 -9.74 -16.55 9.36
N GLN A 119 -10.22 -17.39 10.30
CA GLN A 119 -11.33 -17.02 11.15
C GLN A 119 -11.04 -15.74 11.95
N ALA A 120 -9.94 -15.74 12.71
CA ALA A 120 -9.62 -14.63 13.60
C ALA A 120 -9.14 -13.37 12.87
N ASP A 121 -8.34 -13.56 11.80
CA ASP A 121 -7.66 -12.45 11.12
C ASP A 121 -8.41 -11.91 9.89
N ALA A 122 -9.52 -12.55 9.49
CA ALA A 122 -10.38 -12.06 8.41
C ALA A 122 -11.85 -12.05 8.81
N ILE A 123 -12.45 -13.19 9.13
CA ILE A 123 -13.90 -13.32 9.34
C ILE A 123 -14.37 -12.51 10.56
N ASP A 124 -13.70 -12.68 11.72
CA ASP A 124 -14.08 -12.02 12.97
C ASP A 124 -13.93 -10.50 12.91
N LEU A 125 -13.11 -9.99 11.99
CA LEU A 125 -12.97 -8.58 11.73
C LEU A 125 -14.15 -7.99 10.95
N LYS A 126 -15.01 -8.82 10.36
CA LYS A 126 -16.21 -8.39 9.61
C LYS A 126 -15.90 -7.34 8.54
N PRO A 127 -15.02 -7.63 7.58
CA PRO A 127 -14.64 -6.66 6.56
C PRO A 127 -15.78 -6.34 5.59
N ASP A 128 -15.82 -5.09 5.12
CA ASP A 128 -16.57 -4.67 3.94
C ASP A 128 -15.74 -4.85 2.65
N VAL A 129 -14.40 -4.71 2.79
CA VAL A 129 -13.41 -4.94 1.73
C VAL A 129 -12.31 -5.85 2.25
N LEU A 130 -12.01 -6.90 1.52
CA LEU A 130 -10.93 -7.84 1.84
C LEU A 130 -9.97 -7.93 0.67
N SER A 131 -8.70 -7.57 0.91
CA SER A 131 -7.63 -7.57 -0.09
C SER A 131 -6.60 -8.65 0.25
N ILE A 132 -6.19 -9.46 -0.73
CA ILE A 132 -5.31 -10.62 -0.51
C ILE A 132 -4.15 -10.60 -1.48
N LEU A 133 -2.91 -10.61 -0.94
CA LEU A 133 -1.65 -10.77 -1.68
C LEU A 133 -0.84 -11.89 -1.04
N VAL A 134 -0.78 -13.07 -1.65
CA VAL A 134 -0.06 -14.23 -1.13
C VAL A 134 0.42 -15.14 -2.26
N GLY A 135 1.49 -15.90 -2.03
CA GLY A 135 1.96 -16.93 -2.96
C GLY A 135 3.49 -16.96 -3.14
N VAL A 136 4.18 -15.84 -2.92
CA VAL A 136 5.63 -15.78 -3.14
C VAL A 136 6.40 -16.72 -2.19
N ASN A 137 5.91 -16.95 -0.96
CA ASN A 137 6.52 -17.89 -0.02
C ASN A 137 6.20 -19.35 -0.36
N ASP A 138 5.04 -19.62 -0.96
CA ASP A 138 4.71 -20.94 -1.52
C ASP A 138 5.73 -21.28 -2.63
N VAL A 139 6.02 -20.33 -3.50
CA VAL A 139 7.05 -20.45 -4.55
C VAL A 139 8.44 -20.62 -3.95
N GLY A 140 8.86 -19.75 -3.05
CA GLY A 140 10.21 -19.74 -2.48
C GLY A 140 10.59 -21.01 -1.72
N ARG A 141 9.60 -21.75 -1.22
CA ARG A 141 9.80 -23.03 -0.53
C ARG A 141 9.68 -24.24 -1.46
N ASN A 142 9.16 -24.06 -2.68
CA ASN A 142 8.85 -25.14 -3.62
C ASN A 142 9.28 -24.81 -5.05
N LEU A 143 10.53 -24.37 -5.24
CA LEU A 143 11.04 -23.98 -6.56
C LEU A 143 11.02 -25.11 -7.60
N ASN A 144 11.04 -26.38 -7.15
CA ASN A 144 10.91 -27.56 -8.02
C ASN A 144 9.47 -27.86 -8.43
N GLY A 145 8.48 -27.23 -7.82
CA GLY A 145 7.06 -27.36 -8.16
C GLY A 145 6.15 -27.06 -6.99
N VAL A 146 5.40 -25.95 -7.12
CA VAL A 146 4.28 -25.66 -6.22
C VAL A 146 3.14 -26.63 -6.52
N ASP A 147 2.53 -27.21 -5.50
CA ASP A 147 1.27 -27.96 -5.63
C ASP A 147 0.12 -26.97 -5.87
N VAL A 148 -0.08 -26.63 -7.15
CA VAL A 148 -1.08 -25.65 -7.57
C VAL A 148 -2.50 -26.05 -7.18
N PRO A 149 -2.96 -27.32 -7.36
CA PRO A 149 -4.27 -27.74 -6.91
C PRO A 149 -4.50 -27.52 -5.42
N ARG A 150 -3.54 -27.88 -4.57
CA ARG A 150 -3.63 -27.69 -3.12
C ARG A 150 -3.63 -26.21 -2.75
N TRP A 151 -2.78 -25.41 -3.41
CA TRP A 151 -2.73 -23.96 -3.23
C TRP A 151 -4.06 -23.29 -3.57
N GLU A 152 -4.69 -23.70 -4.68
CA GLU A 152 -6.01 -23.24 -5.08
C GLU A 152 -7.10 -23.66 -4.09
N GLU A 153 -7.09 -24.91 -3.61
CA GLU A 153 -8.03 -25.39 -2.61
C GLU A 153 -8.01 -24.54 -1.34
N ASP A 154 -6.80 -24.24 -0.81
CA ASP A 154 -6.64 -23.40 0.36
C ASP A 154 -7.10 -21.96 0.12
N TYR A 155 -6.80 -21.40 -1.07
CA TYR A 155 -7.24 -20.06 -1.44
C TYR A 155 -8.76 -19.98 -1.58
N ARG A 156 -9.36 -20.93 -2.29
CA ARG A 156 -10.81 -21.04 -2.49
C ARG A 156 -11.55 -21.18 -1.16
N PHE A 157 -11.06 -22.01 -0.25
CA PHE A 157 -11.62 -22.13 1.10
C PHE A 157 -11.74 -20.78 1.80
N MET A 158 -10.71 -19.95 1.72
CA MET A 158 -10.71 -18.60 2.33
C MET A 158 -11.77 -17.69 1.69
N LEU A 159 -11.91 -17.73 0.37
CA LEU A 159 -12.90 -16.93 -0.35
C LEU A 159 -14.33 -17.39 -0.06
N ASP A 160 -14.59 -18.69 -0.08
CA ASP A 160 -15.89 -19.29 0.25
C ASP A 160 -16.33 -18.94 1.67
N ALA A 161 -15.44 -19.12 2.65
CA ALA A 161 -15.72 -18.78 4.05
C ALA A 161 -16.03 -17.29 4.22
N SER A 162 -15.27 -16.41 3.52
CA SER A 162 -15.48 -14.98 3.57
C SER A 162 -16.81 -14.57 2.93
N ARG A 163 -17.16 -15.16 1.79
CA ARG A 163 -18.42 -14.90 1.10
C ARG A 163 -19.62 -15.43 1.87
N ALA A 164 -19.46 -16.58 2.54
CA ALA A 164 -20.49 -17.14 3.43
C ALA A 164 -20.75 -16.25 4.65
N ALA A 165 -19.68 -15.67 5.21
CA ALA A 165 -19.80 -14.74 6.34
C ALA A 165 -20.39 -13.37 5.95
N ASN A 166 -20.07 -12.89 4.75
CA ASN A 166 -20.57 -11.62 4.21
C ASN A 166 -20.82 -11.72 2.69
N PRO A 167 -22.06 -12.03 2.24
CA PRO A 167 -22.38 -12.10 0.82
C PRO A 167 -22.11 -10.81 0.02
N ALA A 168 -22.12 -9.66 0.69
CA ALA A 168 -21.85 -8.34 0.08
C ALA A 168 -20.36 -7.92 0.15
N LEU A 169 -19.49 -8.79 0.65
CA LEU A 169 -18.07 -8.53 0.78
C LEU A 169 -17.46 -8.16 -0.58
N ARG A 170 -16.71 -7.05 -0.63
CA ARG A 170 -15.92 -6.65 -1.78
C ARG A 170 -14.54 -7.29 -1.71
N LEU A 171 -14.18 -8.05 -2.72
CA LEU A 171 -12.92 -8.78 -2.78
C LEU A 171 -11.94 -8.12 -3.74
N VAL A 172 -10.67 -8.07 -3.34
CA VAL A 172 -9.55 -7.60 -4.17
C VAL A 172 -8.43 -8.63 -4.10
N LEU A 173 -8.12 -9.28 -5.21
CA LEU A 173 -7.09 -10.31 -5.31
C LEU A 173 -5.89 -9.77 -6.10
N LEU A 174 -4.69 -9.92 -5.54
CA LEU A 174 -3.45 -9.48 -6.16
C LEU A 174 -2.62 -10.69 -6.59
N ASP A 175 -2.01 -10.62 -7.77
CA ASP A 175 -1.07 -11.64 -8.22
C ASP A 175 0.15 -11.74 -7.29
N PRO A 176 0.65 -12.93 -6.96
CA PRO A 176 2.03 -13.03 -6.49
C PRO A 176 2.99 -12.57 -7.58
N PHE A 177 4.14 -12.03 -7.20
CA PHE A 177 5.11 -11.49 -8.14
C PHE A 177 6.56 -11.70 -7.69
N VAL A 178 7.47 -11.64 -8.67
CA VAL A 178 8.92 -11.57 -8.48
C VAL A 178 9.53 -10.70 -9.57
N LEU A 179 10.72 -10.14 -9.31
CA LEU A 179 11.43 -9.34 -10.29
C LEU A 179 12.92 -9.71 -10.29
N ALA A 180 13.60 -9.59 -11.45
CA ALA A 180 14.99 -9.96 -11.61
C ALA A 180 15.93 -8.92 -10.95
N SER A 181 15.97 -8.89 -9.61
CA SER A 181 16.77 -7.95 -8.82
C SER A 181 17.40 -8.64 -7.59
N GLY A 182 18.41 -8.02 -7.02
CA GLY A 182 19.10 -8.49 -5.83
C GLY A 182 19.53 -9.97 -5.93
N ARG A 183 19.04 -10.82 -5.03
CA ARG A 183 19.37 -12.28 -5.05
C ARG A 183 18.79 -13.02 -6.26
N LEU A 184 17.83 -12.44 -6.98
CA LEU A 184 17.26 -12.99 -8.20
C LEU A 184 17.74 -12.27 -9.47
N SER A 185 18.87 -11.56 -9.43
CA SER A 185 19.36 -10.75 -10.56
C SER A 185 19.91 -11.57 -11.74
N THR A 186 20.17 -12.86 -11.56
CA THR A 186 20.61 -13.75 -12.64
C THR A 186 19.46 -14.61 -13.15
N ALA A 187 19.46 -14.95 -14.44
CA ALA A 187 18.45 -15.83 -15.02
C ALA A 187 18.34 -17.17 -14.27
N SER A 188 19.48 -17.77 -13.90
CA SER A 188 19.50 -19.03 -13.16
C SER A 188 18.82 -18.95 -11.78
N ALA A 189 18.87 -17.79 -11.13
CA ALA A 189 18.19 -17.55 -9.86
C ALA A 189 16.73 -17.15 -10.06
N TYR A 190 16.44 -16.32 -11.07
CA TYR A 190 15.10 -15.75 -11.32
C TYR A 190 14.14 -16.74 -11.97
N ASP A 191 14.57 -17.43 -13.04
CA ASP A 191 13.68 -18.26 -13.86
C ASP A 191 12.93 -19.36 -13.07
N PRO A 192 13.53 -20.04 -12.07
CA PRO A 192 12.80 -20.99 -11.26
C PRO A 192 11.63 -20.35 -10.49
N TRP A 193 11.84 -19.16 -9.93
CA TRP A 193 10.80 -18.41 -9.21
C TRP A 193 9.71 -17.95 -10.15
N ARG A 194 10.08 -17.30 -11.27
CA ARG A 194 9.14 -16.78 -12.23
C ARG A 194 8.24 -17.87 -12.81
N ARG A 195 8.81 -19.01 -13.18
CA ARG A 195 8.00 -20.15 -13.66
C ARG A 195 6.95 -20.63 -12.65
N GLN A 196 7.23 -20.58 -11.36
CA GLN A 196 6.24 -20.99 -10.35
C GLN A 196 5.19 -19.88 -10.12
N VAL A 197 5.60 -18.61 -10.11
CA VAL A 197 4.67 -17.48 -10.05
C VAL A 197 3.70 -17.52 -11.23
N ASP A 198 4.21 -17.74 -12.45
CA ASP A 198 3.40 -17.83 -13.67
C ASP A 198 2.37 -19.00 -13.64
N ARG A 199 2.56 -20.00 -12.79
CA ARG A 199 1.57 -21.07 -12.55
C ARG A 199 0.46 -20.65 -11.58
N LEU A 200 0.73 -19.75 -10.65
CA LEU A 200 -0.25 -19.27 -9.66
C LEU A 200 -1.14 -18.15 -10.21
N ILE A 201 -0.61 -17.28 -11.07
CA ILE A 201 -1.35 -16.13 -11.64
C ILE A 201 -2.68 -16.57 -12.32
N PRO A 202 -2.71 -17.60 -13.18
CA PRO A 202 -3.97 -18.06 -13.79
C PRO A 202 -5.01 -18.52 -12.76
N VAL A 203 -4.57 -19.02 -11.61
CA VAL A 203 -5.48 -19.40 -10.52
C VAL A 203 -6.10 -18.15 -9.89
N VAL A 204 -5.28 -17.13 -9.58
CA VAL A 204 -5.78 -15.84 -9.05
C VAL A 204 -6.77 -15.22 -10.04
N THR A 205 -6.43 -15.19 -11.33
CA THR A 205 -7.31 -14.68 -12.40
C THR A 205 -8.67 -15.39 -12.43
N ARG A 206 -8.66 -16.73 -12.36
CA ARG A 206 -9.89 -17.55 -12.35
C ARG A 206 -10.70 -17.28 -11.09
N LEU A 207 -10.07 -17.31 -9.91
CA LEU A 207 -10.74 -17.03 -8.64
C LEU A 207 -11.33 -15.61 -8.60
N ALA A 208 -10.60 -14.61 -9.12
CA ALA A 208 -11.12 -13.25 -9.21
C ALA A 208 -12.41 -13.17 -10.05
N THR A 209 -12.45 -13.90 -11.17
CA THR A 209 -13.65 -13.98 -12.03
C THR A 209 -14.80 -14.69 -11.30
N GLU A 210 -14.55 -15.85 -10.71
CA GLU A 210 -15.58 -16.66 -10.05
C GLU A 210 -16.20 -15.97 -8.83
N PHE A 211 -15.40 -15.24 -8.07
CA PHE A 211 -15.85 -14.54 -6.86
C PHE A 211 -16.23 -13.08 -7.09
N ASP A 212 -16.31 -12.62 -8.34
CA ASP A 212 -16.58 -11.21 -8.70
C ASP A 212 -15.67 -10.23 -7.95
N ALA A 213 -14.36 -10.54 -7.92
CA ALA A 213 -13.34 -9.74 -7.24
C ALA A 213 -12.64 -8.78 -8.22
N VAL A 214 -12.12 -7.67 -7.69
CA VAL A 214 -11.14 -6.87 -8.41
C VAL A 214 -9.83 -7.65 -8.50
N HIS A 215 -9.24 -7.75 -9.68
CA HIS A 215 -7.99 -8.44 -9.92
C HIS A 215 -6.87 -7.43 -10.21
N ILE A 216 -5.91 -7.30 -9.30
CA ILE A 216 -4.73 -6.46 -9.50
C ILE A 216 -3.61 -7.31 -10.07
N ARG A 217 -3.21 -7.03 -11.30
CA ARG A 217 -2.16 -7.77 -12.03
C ARG A 217 -0.77 -7.32 -11.60
N THR A 218 -0.44 -7.57 -10.35
CA THR A 218 0.76 -7.02 -9.69
C THR A 218 2.05 -7.44 -10.39
N GLN A 219 2.13 -8.67 -10.90
CA GLN A 219 3.29 -9.11 -11.69
C GLN A 219 3.45 -8.25 -12.96
N GLN A 220 2.36 -8.00 -13.69
CA GLN A 220 2.40 -7.16 -14.90
C GLN A 220 2.81 -5.72 -14.58
N VAL A 221 2.32 -5.16 -13.47
CA VAL A 221 2.71 -3.83 -13.00
C VAL A 221 4.22 -3.71 -12.86
N PHE A 222 4.87 -4.72 -12.25
CA PHE A 222 6.32 -4.72 -12.09
C PHE A 222 7.08 -5.03 -13.39
N ASP A 223 6.55 -5.89 -14.24
CA ASP A 223 7.13 -6.17 -15.55
C ASP A 223 7.15 -4.90 -16.42
N ASP A 224 6.05 -4.14 -16.46
CA ASP A 224 5.94 -2.88 -17.20
C ASP A 224 6.87 -1.80 -16.62
N ALA A 225 6.92 -1.66 -15.31
CA ALA A 225 7.80 -0.71 -14.64
C ALA A 225 9.29 -1.01 -14.91
N ALA A 226 9.65 -2.30 -14.96
CA ALA A 226 11.02 -2.75 -15.23
C ALA A 226 11.47 -2.50 -16.68
N MET A 227 10.55 -2.30 -17.62
CA MET A 227 10.91 -1.88 -18.98
C MET A 227 11.41 -0.42 -19.03
N ALA A 228 10.95 0.43 -18.12
CA ALA A 228 11.32 1.85 -18.10
C ALA A 228 12.49 2.14 -17.17
N VAL A 229 12.58 1.45 -16.03
CA VAL A 229 13.60 1.66 -14.99
C VAL A 229 14.05 0.29 -14.48
N SER A 230 15.34 0.14 -14.18
CA SER A 230 15.92 -1.17 -13.79
C SER A 230 15.17 -1.82 -12.63
N PRO A 231 15.08 -3.16 -12.59
CA PRO A 231 14.37 -3.92 -11.57
C PRO A 231 14.74 -3.56 -10.12
N GLU A 232 16.02 -3.26 -9.86
CA GLU A 232 16.56 -2.91 -8.55
C GLU A 232 15.96 -1.62 -7.99
N HIS A 233 15.44 -0.74 -8.86
CA HIS A 233 14.76 0.46 -8.43
C HIS A 233 13.44 0.14 -7.72
N TRP A 234 12.80 -0.95 -8.09
CA TRP A 234 11.47 -1.32 -7.62
C TRP A 234 11.48 -2.33 -6.49
N ILE A 235 12.32 -3.36 -6.62
CA ILE A 235 12.42 -4.50 -5.71
C ILE A 235 13.88 -4.75 -5.36
N TRP A 236 14.22 -4.79 -4.07
CA TRP A 236 15.63 -4.86 -3.66
C TRP A 236 16.23 -6.27 -3.68
N ASP A 237 15.45 -7.31 -3.43
CA ASP A 237 15.94 -8.71 -3.29
C ASP A 237 15.24 -9.71 -4.23
N GLY A 238 14.49 -9.20 -5.18
CA GLY A 238 13.69 -10.00 -6.12
C GLY A 238 12.26 -10.28 -5.65
N VAL A 239 11.94 -9.99 -4.37
CA VAL A 239 10.64 -10.30 -3.74
C VAL A 239 10.03 -9.07 -3.06
N HIS A 240 10.82 -8.35 -2.24
CA HIS A 240 10.30 -7.29 -1.39
C HIS A 240 10.42 -5.92 -2.07
N PRO A 241 9.29 -5.25 -2.33
CA PRO A 241 9.30 -3.91 -2.92
C PRO A 241 10.03 -2.89 -2.04
N LEU A 242 10.72 -1.97 -2.69
CA LEU A 242 11.15 -0.71 -2.10
C LEU A 242 9.95 0.25 -1.97
N PRO A 243 10.06 1.40 -1.29
CA PRO A 243 8.94 2.31 -1.12
C PRO A 243 8.20 2.65 -2.43
N GLN A 244 8.93 2.91 -3.52
CA GLN A 244 8.37 3.18 -4.83
C GLN A 244 7.72 1.96 -5.48
N GLY A 245 8.17 0.75 -5.18
CA GLY A 245 7.51 -0.49 -5.60
C GLY A 245 6.18 -0.70 -4.85
N HIS A 246 6.13 -0.39 -3.56
CA HIS A 246 4.87 -0.38 -2.81
C HIS A 246 3.89 0.68 -3.34
N GLU A 247 4.42 1.82 -3.79
CA GLU A 247 3.61 2.88 -4.39
C GLU A 247 2.96 2.42 -5.71
N LEU A 248 3.67 1.65 -6.55
CA LEU A 248 3.07 1.07 -7.76
C LEU A 248 1.86 0.18 -7.40
N ILE A 249 2.01 -0.72 -6.43
CA ILE A 249 0.90 -1.58 -5.97
C ILE A 249 -0.27 -0.72 -5.47
N ALA A 250 0.01 0.31 -4.68
CA ALA A 250 -1.03 1.17 -4.12
C ALA A 250 -1.81 1.93 -5.20
N ARG A 251 -1.12 2.46 -6.22
CA ARG A 251 -1.75 3.16 -7.35
C ARG A 251 -2.69 2.26 -8.14
N ASP A 252 -2.21 1.08 -8.52
CA ASP A 252 -3.03 0.13 -9.27
C ASP A 252 -4.21 -0.36 -8.45
N TRP A 253 -4.02 -0.63 -7.16
CA TRP A 253 -5.10 -1.00 -6.26
C TRP A 253 -6.19 0.09 -6.20
N ILE A 254 -5.82 1.35 -5.98
CA ILE A 254 -6.78 2.46 -5.87
C ILE A 254 -7.48 2.70 -7.20
N ARG A 255 -6.74 2.67 -8.33
CA ARG A 255 -7.29 2.84 -9.67
C ARG A 255 -8.35 1.79 -9.98
N ASP A 256 -8.03 0.51 -9.80
CA ASP A 256 -8.89 -0.58 -10.22
C ASP A 256 -10.11 -0.74 -9.28
N VAL A 257 -9.90 -0.51 -7.97
CA VAL A 257 -10.98 -0.46 -6.98
C VAL A 257 -11.91 0.73 -7.23
N GLY A 258 -11.37 1.90 -7.55
CA GLY A 258 -12.16 3.08 -7.91
C GLY A 258 -12.94 2.90 -9.20
N ALA A 259 -12.34 2.28 -10.21
CA ALA A 259 -13.02 1.97 -11.47
C ALA A 259 -14.15 0.94 -11.28
N ARG A 260 -13.97 -0.04 -10.40
CA ARG A 260 -14.96 -1.10 -10.16
C ARG A 260 -16.11 -0.64 -9.25
N TRP A 261 -15.82 0.18 -8.28
CA TRP A 261 -16.80 0.67 -7.30
C TRP A 261 -16.68 2.19 -7.13
N PRO A 262 -17.07 2.99 -8.14
CA PRO A 262 -16.98 4.45 -8.08
C PRO A 262 -17.91 5.03 -7.02
N ALA A 263 -17.56 6.26 -6.55
CA ALA A 263 -18.35 7.01 -5.57
C ALA A 263 -19.68 7.55 -6.14
#